data_297378335cf15e46345b499c2bbdcfb2
#
_entry.id   297378335cf15e46345b499c2bbdcfb2
#
_cell.length_a   1.000
_cell.length_b   1.000
_cell.length_c   1.000
_cell.angle_alpha   90.00
_cell.angle_beta   90.00
_cell.angle_gamma   90.00
#
_symmetry.space_group_name_H-M   'P 1'
#
loop_
_entity.id
_entity.type
_entity.pdbx_description
1 polymer ?
#
loop_
_entity_poly.entity_id
_entity_poly.type
_entity_poly.pdbx_seq_one_letter_code
_entity_poly.pdbx_strand_id
1 'polypeptide(L)'
;MTTEQFLNYLQYELNRSELTIASYGDDLRAFEAFFKNKDTQLSWEAIDADIIRDWTESMMDKGCSATTIQRRLSALRSFYRFGLTRGYVAKNPARGIVGPKRSRPLPQFLREAEIDRLLDDVPAGDSYRELLAYTIVLTFYSTGMRLAELVGLDDDSIDFETRVIKVLGKGSKQRLIPFADELEEGLKTYITRRDAEVTRKSKAFFVDRHGERVKRGAVQNSVRASLAKVTSMKKRSPHVLRHSFATAMLNNEAGLESVKKLLGHESLSTTEIYTHTTFEQLRRIYDKAHPRA
;
A
#
# COMPACT_ATOMS: atom_id res chain seq x y z
N MET A 1 -24.42 20.37 8.57
CA MET A 1 -23.56 19.25 8.08
C MET A 1 -22.21 19.29 8.78
N THR A 2 -21.72 18.19 9.35
CA THR A 2 -20.43 18.17 10.06
C THR A 2 -19.47 17.13 9.46
N THR A 3 -18.17 17.38 9.64
CA THR A 3 -17.12 16.42 9.27
C THR A 3 -17.32 15.07 9.94
N GLU A 4 -17.71 15.06 11.22
CA GLU A 4 -17.93 13.84 12.00
C GLU A 4 -19.08 12.99 11.44
N GLN A 5 -20.22 13.60 11.09
CA GLN A 5 -21.34 12.89 10.46
C GLN A 5 -20.91 12.19 9.15
N PHE A 6 -20.06 12.84 8.37
CA PHE A 6 -19.53 12.24 7.14
C PHE A 6 -18.53 11.11 7.42
N LEU A 7 -17.64 11.27 8.40
CA LEU A 7 -16.70 10.21 8.75
C LEU A 7 -17.42 8.96 9.28
N ASN A 8 -18.47 9.14 10.08
CA ASN A 8 -19.35 8.06 10.53
C ASN A 8 -20.06 7.38 9.34
N TYR A 9 -20.56 8.14 8.38
CA TYR A 9 -21.12 7.60 7.13
C TYR A 9 -20.10 6.75 6.36
N LEU A 10 -18.86 7.23 6.24
CA LEU A 10 -17.79 6.47 5.57
C LEU A 10 -17.47 5.16 6.31
N GLN A 11 -17.50 5.19 7.64
CA GLN A 11 -17.17 4.05 8.49
C GLN A 11 -18.29 3.01 8.49
N TYR A 12 -19.50 3.42 8.84
CA TYR A 12 -20.58 2.49 9.16
C TYR A 12 -21.48 2.15 7.97
N GLU A 13 -21.65 3.06 7.01
CA GLU A 13 -22.49 2.80 5.85
C GLU A 13 -21.68 2.37 4.62
N LEU A 14 -20.49 2.97 4.40
CA LEU A 14 -19.63 2.63 3.25
C LEU A 14 -18.48 1.65 3.55
N ASN A 15 -18.32 1.27 4.81
CA ASN A 15 -17.28 0.32 5.26
C ASN A 15 -15.88 0.68 4.73
N ARG A 16 -15.54 1.99 4.77
CA ARG A 16 -14.23 2.46 4.31
C ARG A 16 -13.14 2.13 5.32
N SER A 17 -11.91 1.90 4.83
CA SER A 17 -10.77 1.63 5.70
C SER A 17 -10.48 2.82 6.62
N GLU A 18 -10.02 2.54 7.84
CA GLU A 18 -9.60 3.56 8.83
C GLU A 18 -8.64 4.59 8.22
N LEU A 19 -7.71 4.13 7.37
CA LEU A 19 -6.76 5.02 6.69
C LEU A 19 -7.45 6.00 5.74
N THR A 20 -8.51 5.57 5.05
CA THR A 20 -9.32 6.44 4.18
C THR A 20 -10.08 7.46 5.02
N ILE A 21 -10.69 7.00 6.12
CA ILE A 21 -11.44 7.85 7.05
C ILE A 21 -10.53 8.91 7.66
N ALA A 22 -9.36 8.50 8.19
CA ALA A 22 -8.38 9.43 8.74
C ALA A 22 -7.89 10.45 7.70
N SER A 23 -7.52 9.99 6.48
CA SER A 23 -7.06 10.86 5.40
C SER A 23 -8.11 11.89 4.97
N TYR A 24 -9.39 11.48 4.85
CA TYR A 24 -10.47 12.39 4.50
C TYR A 24 -10.78 13.35 5.65
N GLY A 25 -10.71 12.87 6.90
CA GLY A 25 -10.85 13.73 8.07
C GLY A 25 -9.79 14.84 8.12
N ASP A 26 -8.51 14.49 7.89
CA ASP A 26 -7.42 15.46 7.82
C ASP A 26 -7.61 16.48 6.70
N ASP A 27 -8.06 16.01 5.53
CA ASP A 27 -8.31 16.89 4.39
C ASP A 27 -9.45 17.88 4.65
N LEU A 28 -10.54 17.41 5.26
CA LEU A 28 -11.68 18.27 5.61
C LEU A 28 -11.33 19.25 6.71
N ARG A 29 -10.63 18.82 7.76
CA ARG A 29 -10.14 19.73 8.82
C ARG A 29 -9.22 20.80 8.25
N ALA A 30 -8.33 20.44 7.30
CA ALA A 30 -7.45 21.42 6.65
C ALA A 30 -8.24 22.47 5.85
N PHE A 31 -9.33 22.08 5.19
CA PHE A 31 -10.19 23.01 4.47
C PHE A 31 -11.04 23.85 5.42
N GLU A 32 -11.58 23.24 6.48
CA GLU A 32 -12.35 23.95 7.52
C GLU A 32 -11.52 25.05 8.19
N ALA A 33 -10.27 24.73 8.56
CA ALA A 33 -9.34 25.72 9.08
C ALA A 33 -9.06 26.86 8.10
N PHE A 34 -8.98 26.55 6.78
CA PHE A 34 -8.77 27.56 5.76
C PHE A 34 -9.95 28.54 5.65
N PHE A 35 -11.18 28.07 5.51
CA PHE A 35 -12.31 28.97 5.36
C PHE A 35 -12.68 29.69 6.65
N LYS A 36 -12.52 29.04 7.82
CA LYS A 36 -12.69 29.68 9.12
C LYS A 36 -11.68 30.79 9.40
N ASN A 37 -10.48 30.68 8.86
CA ASN A 37 -9.47 31.74 8.94
C ASN A 37 -9.82 32.95 8.05
N LYS A 38 -10.58 32.75 6.97
CA LYS A 38 -11.12 33.86 6.15
C LYS A 38 -12.29 34.56 6.81
N ASP A 39 -13.23 33.77 7.33
CA ASP A 39 -14.41 34.25 8.05
C ASP A 39 -14.88 33.17 9.03
N THR A 40 -14.84 33.50 10.31
CA THR A 40 -15.23 32.59 11.41
C THR A 40 -16.72 32.22 11.37
N GLN A 41 -17.57 33.00 10.70
CA GLN A 41 -19.01 32.75 10.60
C GLN A 41 -19.36 31.81 9.42
N LEU A 42 -18.45 31.56 8.48
CA LEU A 42 -18.70 30.63 7.39
C LEU A 42 -19.05 29.23 7.90
N SER A 43 -20.09 28.66 7.35
CA SER A 43 -20.47 27.26 7.56
C SER A 43 -20.24 26.43 6.30
N TRP A 44 -20.21 25.11 6.44
CA TRP A 44 -20.08 24.20 5.31
C TRP A 44 -21.14 24.39 4.24
N GLU A 45 -22.34 24.82 4.64
CA GLU A 45 -23.48 25.07 3.76
C GLU A 45 -23.32 26.35 2.93
N ALA A 46 -22.57 27.32 3.47
CA ALA A 46 -22.33 28.63 2.84
C ALA A 46 -21.12 28.61 1.86
N ILE A 47 -20.36 27.52 1.82
CA ILE A 47 -19.19 27.39 0.93
C ILE A 47 -19.63 27.35 -0.52
N ASP A 48 -19.00 28.19 -1.33
CA ASP A 48 -19.15 28.22 -2.78
C ASP A 48 -17.90 27.68 -3.52
N ALA A 49 -17.94 27.72 -4.85
CA ALA A 49 -16.84 27.24 -5.68
C ALA A 49 -15.60 28.15 -5.59
N ASP A 50 -15.79 29.45 -5.32
CA ASP A 50 -14.68 30.41 -5.29
C ASP A 50 -13.79 30.19 -4.06
N ILE A 51 -14.39 29.97 -2.90
CA ILE A 51 -13.64 29.60 -1.68
C ILE A 51 -12.80 28.32 -1.89
N ILE A 52 -13.34 27.35 -2.64
CA ILE A 52 -12.58 26.10 -2.94
C ILE A 52 -11.46 26.38 -3.95
N ARG A 53 -11.65 27.29 -4.91
CA ARG A 53 -10.58 27.72 -5.82
C ARG A 53 -9.46 28.41 -5.06
N ASP A 54 -9.80 29.36 -4.20
CA ASP A 54 -8.83 30.08 -3.37
C ASP A 54 -8.01 29.10 -2.50
N TRP A 55 -8.67 28.07 -1.94
CA TRP A 55 -7.94 27.04 -1.19
C TRP A 55 -7.01 26.24 -2.09
N THR A 56 -7.46 25.92 -3.30
CA THR A 56 -6.66 25.20 -4.29
C THR A 56 -5.41 26.02 -4.67
N GLU A 57 -5.56 27.30 -4.91
CA GLU A 57 -4.45 28.24 -5.17
C GLU A 57 -3.50 28.32 -3.98
N SER A 58 -4.03 28.52 -2.76
CA SER A 58 -3.20 28.56 -1.56
C SER A 58 -2.37 27.27 -1.33
N MET A 59 -2.90 26.13 -1.75
CA MET A 59 -2.15 24.86 -1.70
C MET A 59 -1.04 24.82 -2.76
N MET A 60 -1.27 25.40 -3.94
CA MET A 60 -0.26 25.50 -5.00
C MET A 60 0.88 26.42 -4.56
N ASP A 61 0.57 27.58 -3.99
CA ASP A 61 1.53 28.54 -3.46
C ASP A 61 2.40 27.95 -2.33
N LYS A 62 1.80 27.08 -1.52
CA LYS A 62 2.52 26.32 -0.48
C LYS A 62 3.32 25.13 -1.04
N GLY A 63 3.41 24.94 -2.35
CA GLY A 63 4.16 23.88 -3.00
C GLY A 63 3.56 22.48 -2.82
N CYS A 64 2.25 22.34 -2.53
CA CYS A 64 1.61 21.05 -2.45
C CYS A 64 1.61 20.33 -3.80
N SER A 65 1.90 19.03 -3.79
CA SER A 65 1.88 18.24 -5.02
C SER A 65 0.48 18.17 -5.64
N ALA A 66 0.42 18.13 -6.98
CA ALA A 66 -0.84 17.94 -7.71
C ALA A 66 -1.65 16.72 -7.21
N THR A 67 -0.96 15.65 -6.80
CA THR A 67 -1.60 14.46 -6.23
C THR A 67 -2.28 14.75 -4.90
N THR A 68 -1.65 15.53 -4.02
CA THR A 68 -2.22 15.95 -2.74
C THR A 68 -3.45 16.83 -2.96
N ILE A 69 -3.36 17.82 -3.84
CA ILE A 69 -4.48 18.71 -4.17
C ILE A 69 -5.66 17.94 -4.73
N GLN A 70 -5.42 17.04 -5.70
CA GLN A 70 -6.48 16.21 -6.29
C GLN A 70 -7.14 15.27 -5.25
N ARG A 71 -6.37 14.71 -4.30
CA ARG A 71 -6.92 13.89 -3.22
C ARG A 71 -7.83 14.72 -2.31
N ARG A 72 -7.39 15.90 -1.91
CA ARG A 72 -8.16 16.85 -1.08
C ARG A 72 -9.45 17.29 -1.75
N LEU A 73 -9.41 17.63 -3.04
CA LEU A 73 -10.61 17.91 -3.82
C LEU A 73 -11.55 16.70 -3.92
N SER A 74 -11.01 15.49 -3.97
CA SER A 74 -11.82 14.27 -3.98
C SER A 74 -12.52 14.05 -2.63
N ALA A 75 -11.86 14.36 -1.51
CA ALA A 75 -12.48 14.33 -0.18
C ALA A 75 -13.64 15.33 -0.10
N LEU A 76 -13.45 16.59 -0.55
CA LEU A 76 -14.53 17.60 -0.61
C LEU A 76 -15.69 17.18 -1.49
N ARG A 77 -15.42 16.65 -2.69
CA ARG A 77 -16.50 16.17 -3.58
C ARG A 77 -17.30 15.04 -2.94
N SER A 78 -16.64 14.15 -2.20
CA SER A 78 -17.30 13.06 -1.48
C SER A 78 -18.14 13.58 -0.33
N PHE A 79 -17.62 14.55 0.44
CA PHE A 79 -18.30 15.21 1.54
C PHE A 79 -19.57 15.94 1.08
N TYR A 80 -19.47 16.75 0.02
CA TYR A 80 -20.65 17.45 -0.51
C TYR A 80 -21.63 16.54 -1.23
N ARG A 81 -21.17 15.39 -1.77
CA ARG A 81 -22.09 14.36 -2.28
C ARG A 81 -22.91 13.75 -1.14
N PHE A 82 -22.29 13.45 -0.01
CA PHE A 82 -22.98 13.03 1.20
C PHE A 82 -23.98 14.11 1.65
N GLY A 83 -23.58 15.39 1.67
CA GLY A 83 -24.46 16.51 2.02
C GLY A 83 -25.68 16.61 1.11
N LEU A 84 -25.52 16.42 -0.20
CA LEU A 84 -26.63 16.36 -1.16
C LEU A 84 -27.58 15.20 -0.87
N THR A 85 -27.03 13.99 -0.65
CA THR A 85 -27.84 12.78 -0.40
C THR A 85 -28.67 12.91 0.89
N ARG A 86 -28.15 13.63 1.89
CA ARG A 86 -28.82 13.86 3.17
C ARG A 86 -29.67 15.16 3.21
N GLY A 87 -29.72 15.91 2.12
CA GLY A 87 -30.48 17.17 2.05
C GLY A 87 -29.86 18.33 2.84
N TYR A 88 -28.60 18.23 3.26
CA TYR A 88 -27.94 19.32 4.01
C TYR A 88 -27.52 20.48 3.10
N VAL A 89 -27.31 20.25 1.82
CA VAL A 89 -26.94 21.25 0.81
C VAL A 89 -27.72 21.03 -0.47
N ALA A 90 -28.02 22.10 -1.21
CA ALA A 90 -28.75 22.03 -2.48
C ALA A 90 -27.84 21.72 -3.68
N LYS A 91 -26.54 21.96 -3.57
CA LYS A 91 -25.54 21.75 -4.64
C LYS A 91 -24.19 21.31 -4.08
N ASN A 92 -23.38 20.67 -4.92
CA ASN A 92 -22.01 20.33 -4.59
C ASN A 92 -21.05 21.37 -5.20
N PRO A 93 -20.50 22.31 -4.39
CA PRO A 93 -19.64 23.37 -4.91
C PRO A 93 -18.29 22.85 -5.43
N ALA A 94 -17.86 21.67 -4.99
CA ALA A 94 -16.60 21.06 -5.42
C ALA A 94 -16.70 20.28 -6.74
N ARG A 95 -17.92 20.09 -7.30
CA ARG A 95 -18.14 19.21 -8.47
C ARG A 95 -17.38 19.67 -9.70
N GLY A 96 -17.38 20.98 -9.99
CA GLY A 96 -16.78 21.57 -11.19
C GLY A 96 -15.32 22.03 -11.02
N ILE A 97 -14.74 21.92 -9.83
CA ILE A 97 -13.38 22.36 -9.57
C ILE A 97 -12.38 21.38 -10.20
N VAL A 98 -11.56 21.89 -11.12
CA VAL A 98 -10.49 21.11 -11.76
C VAL A 98 -9.18 21.42 -11.04
N GLY A 99 -8.59 20.41 -10.40
CA GLY A 99 -7.26 20.54 -9.79
C GLY A 99 -6.13 20.45 -10.82
N PRO A 100 -4.88 20.75 -10.42
CA PRO A 100 -3.73 20.73 -11.31
C PRO A 100 -3.52 19.36 -11.95
N LYS A 101 -3.00 19.33 -13.18
CA LYS A 101 -2.68 18.09 -13.88
C LYS A 101 -1.61 17.30 -13.13
N ARG A 102 -1.87 16.01 -12.93
CA ARG A 102 -0.86 15.11 -12.33
C ARG A 102 0.19 14.77 -13.37
N SER A 103 1.47 14.93 -13.02
CA SER A 103 2.51 14.27 -13.78
C SER A 103 2.35 12.76 -13.62
N ARG A 104 2.51 12.01 -14.72
CA ARG A 104 2.54 10.54 -14.70
C ARG A 104 3.96 10.10 -15.04
N PRO A 105 4.90 10.15 -14.09
CA PRO A 105 6.24 9.64 -14.35
C PRO A 105 6.14 8.15 -14.68
N LEU A 106 7.02 7.67 -15.53
CA LEU A 106 7.12 6.25 -15.82
C LEU A 106 7.36 5.48 -14.51
N PRO A 107 6.75 4.29 -14.37
CA PRO A 107 7.03 3.43 -13.24
C PRO A 107 8.53 3.17 -13.13
N GLN A 108 9.07 3.31 -11.92
CA GLN A 108 10.47 2.99 -11.64
C GLN A 108 10.55 1.57 -11.08
N PHE A 109 11.49 0.78 -11.59
CA PHE A 109 11.80 -0.57 -11.13
C PHE A 109 13.32 -0.75 -11.04
N LEU A 110 13.77 -1.70 -10.26
CA LEU A 110 15.18 -2.06 -10.12
C LEU A 110 15.61 -2.89 -11.31
N ARG A 111 16.84 -2.67 -11.76
CA ARG A 111 17.51 -3.55 -12.74
C ARG A 111 17.89 -4.86 -12.06
N GLU A 112 18.04 -5.92 -12.84
CA GLU A 112 18.42 -7.23 -12.34
C GLU A 112 19.71 -7.17 -11.50
N ALA A 113 20.77 -6.56 -11.99
CA ALA A 113 22.00 -6.35 -11.25
C ALA A 113 21.87 -5.53 -9.95
N GLU A 114 20.82 -4.69 -9.80
CA GLU A 114 20.54 -3.99 -8.55
C GLU A 114 19.79 -4.92 -7.57
N ILE A 115 18.95 -5.82 -8.08
CA ILE A 115 18.28 -6.87 -7.31
C ILE A 115 19.31 -7.87 -6.78
N ASP A 116 20.22 -8.35 -7.62
CA ASP A 116 21.26 -9.29 -7.23
C ASP A 116 22.12 -8.70 -6.10
N ARG A 117 22.63 -7.48 -6.27
CA ARG A 117 23.37 -6.79 -5.19
C ARG A 117 22.55 -6.56 -3.92
N LEU A 118 21.23 -6.50 -4.02
CA LEU A 118 20.34 -6.29 -2.89
C LEU A 118 20.08 -7.58 -2.11
N LEU A 119 20.03 -8.72 -2.81
CA LEU A 119 19.59 -9.99 -2.25
C LEU A 119 20.72 -11.03 -2.09
N ASP A 120 21.83 -10.91 -2.85
CA ASP A 120 22.97 -11.82 -2.70
C ASP A 120 23.82 -11.50 -1.47
N ASP A 121 23.74 -10.26 -0.94
CA ASP A 121 24.39 -9.85 0.32
C ASP A 121 23.50 -10.26 1.51
N VAL A 122 23.41 -11.58 1.74
CA VAL A 122 22.68 -12.13 2.88
C VAL A 122 23.39 -11.70 4.15
N PRO A 123 22.71 -11.06 5.12
CA PRO A 123 23.34 -10.63 6.36
C PRO A 123 23.91 -11.84 7.14
N ALA A 124 25.22 -12.01 7.07
CA ALA A 124 25.95 -12.99 7.87
C ALA A 124 26.16 -12.54 9.31
N GLY A 125 25.71 -11.33 9.65
CA GLY A 125 26.03 -10.66 10.89
C GLY A 125 25.06 -10.91 12.03
N ASP A 126 25.43 -10.41 13.21
CA ASP A 126 24.72 -10.62 14.47
C ASP A 126 23.47 -9.73 14.67
N SER A 127 23.12 -8.91 13.68
CA SER A 127 22.03 -7.94 13.81
C SER A 127 20.68 -8.50 13.39
N TYR A 128 19.82 -8.82 14.36
CA TYR A 128 18.40 -9.13 14.13
C TYR A 128 17.71 -8.11 13.20
N ARG A 129 18.05 -6.82 13.37
CA ARG A 129 17.47 -5.74 12.57
C ARG A 129 17.84 -5.85 11.09
N GLU A 130 19.06 -6.24 10.78
CA GLU A 130 19.51 -6.41 9.39
C GLU A 130 18.88 -7.62 8.75
N LEU A 131 18.78 -8.73 9.45
CA LEU A 131 18.09 -9.92 8.98
C LEU A 131 16.60 -9.65 8.75
N LEU A 132 15.92 -8.97 9.68
CA LEU A 132 14.53 -8.55 9.51
C LEU A 132 14.37 -7.67 8.26
N ALA A 133 15.27 -6.70 8.05
CA ALA A 133 15.23 -5.80 6.89
C ALA A 133 15.44 -6.57 5.58
N TYR A 134 16.40 -7.47 5.54
CA TYR A 134 16.68 -8.34 4.41
C TYR A 134 15.47 -9.22 4.07
N THR A 135 14.93 -9.93 5.05
CA THR A 135 13.79 -10.85 4.85
C THR A 135 12.54 -10.10 4.39
N ILE A 136 12.31 -8.87 4.89
CA ILE A 136 11.22 -8.01 4.41
C ILE A 136 11.41 -7.67 2.93
N VAL A 137 12.63 -7.29 2.51
CA VAL A 137 12.93 -6.93 1.11
C VAL A 137 12.79 -8.15 0.20
N LEU A 138 13.35 -9.28 0.61
CA LEU A 138 13.24 -10.57 -0.10
C LEU A 138 11.76 -10.94 -0.26
N THR A 139 10.95 -10.87 0.81
CA THR A 139 9.52 -11.17 0.75
C THR A 139 8.78 -10.26 -0.23
N PHE A 140 9.06 -8.94 -0.24
CA PHE A 140 8.44 -8.03 -1.19
C PHE A 140 8.81 -8.36 -2.64
N TYR A 141 10.08 -8.65 -2.91
CA TYR A 141 10.52 -8.95 -4.27
C TYR A 141 10.00 -10.30 -4.75
N SER A 142 10.04 -11.34 -3.93
CA SER A 142 9.58 -12.68 -4.32
C SER A 142 8.06 -12.80 -4.48
N THR A 143 7.28 -11.94 -3.82
CA THR A 143 5.81 -12.08 -3.79
C THR A 143 5.05 -10.95 -4.46
N GLY A 144 5.69 -9.81 -4.63
CA GLY A 144 5.02 -8.59 -5.10
C GLY A 144 3.87 -8.11 -4.20
N MET A 145 3.79 -8.55 -2.95
CA MET A 145 2.68 -8.17 -2.05
C MET A 145 2.67 -6.68 -1.70
N ARG A 146 1.54 -6.19 -1.19
CA ARG A 146 1.41 -4.81 -0.72
C ARG A 146 1.98 -4.65 0.69
N LEU A 147 2.42 -3.42 1.02
CA LEU A 147 2.91 -3.11 2.38
C LEU A 147 1.92 -3.52 3.49
N ALA A 148 0.62 -3.27 3.28
CA ALA A 148 -0.39 -3.63 4.27
C ALA A 148 -0.53 -5.15 4.43
N GLU A 149 -0.36 -5.91 3.36
CA GLU A 149 -0.40 -7.37 3.35
C GLU A 149 0.80 -7.94 4.11
N LEU A 150 2.01 -7.47 3.83
CA LEU A 150 3.22 -7.90 4.57
C LEU A 150 3.12 -7.62 6.07
N VAL A 151 2.73 -6.40 6.43
CA VAL A 151 2.56 -6.03 7.86
C VAL A 151 1.46 -6.87 8.52
N GLY A 152 0.45 -7.28 7.77
CA GLY A 152 -0.66 -8.09 8.27
C GLY A 152 -0.38 -9.58 8.38
N LEU A 153 0.77 -10.09 7.93
CA LEU A 153 1.09 -11.51 8.01
C LEU A 153 1.19 -11.98 9.47
N ASP A 154 0.56 -13.11 9.73
CA ASP A 154 0.69 -13.91 10.94
C ASP A 154 1.47 -15.20 10.62
N ASP A 155 1.91 -15.96 11.60
CA ASP A 155 2.64 -17.21 11.36
C ASP A 155 1.80 -18.21 10.55
N ASP A 156 0.51 -18.30 10.83
CA ASP A 156 -0.45 -19.15 10.11
C ASP A 156 -0.76 -18.69 8.67
N SER A 157 -0.25 -17.51 8.29
CA SER A 157 -0.37 -17.02 6.91
C SER A 157 0.61 -17.70 5.96
N ILE A 158 1.64 -18.38 6.47
CA ILE A 158 2.69 -19.00 5.67
C ILE A 158 2.66 -20.52 5.84
N ASP A 159 2.38 -21.18 4.76
CA ASP A 159 2.39 -22.63 4.67
C ASP A 159 3.66 -23.08 3.95
N PHE A 160 4.59 -23.65 4.72
CA PHE A 160 5.88 -24.15 4.22
C PHE A 160 5.75 -25.51 3.51
N GLU A 161 4.72 -26.29 3.81
CA GLU A 161 4.51 -27.58 3.17
C GLU A 161 4.05 -27.39 1.73
N THR A 162 3.07 -26.50 1.52
CA THR A 162 2.56 -26.17 0.20
C THR A 162 3.28 -24.98 -0.46
N ARG A 163 4.21 -24.31 0.24
CA ARG A 163 4.95 -23.12 -0.19
C ARG A 163 4.03 -22.00 -0.66
N VAL A 164 3.11 -21.61 0.20
CA VAL A 164 2.09 -20.62 -0.10
C VAL A 164 1.98 -19.59 1.00
N ILE A 165 1.88 -18.31 0.63
CA ILE A 165 1.52 -17.23 1.54
C ILE A 165 0.08 -16.81 1.28
N LYS A 166 -0.76 -16.87 2.33
CA LYS A 166 -2.14 -16.37 2.33
C LYS A 166 -2.14 -14.90 2.70
N VAL A 167 -2.62 -14.03 1.84
CA VAL A 167 -2.73 -12.60 2.10
C VAL A 167 -4.16 -12.11 2.04
N LEU A 168 -4.51 -11.18 2.95
CA LEU A 168 -5.80 -10.51 2.98
C LEU A 168 -5.69 -9.20 2.19
N GLY A 169 -6.41 -9.12 1.08
CA GLY A 169 -6.53 -7.92 0.26
C GLY A 169 -7.67 -7.01 0.71
N LYS A 170 -7.92 -5.97 -0.09
CA LYS A 170 -9.03 -5.03 0.14
C LYS A 170 -10.39 -5.76 0.10
N GLY A 171 -11.27 -5.44 1.05
CA GLY A 171 -12.59 -6.08 1.16
C GLY A 171 -12.54 -7.51 1.70
N SER A 172 -11.52 -7.84 2.50
CA SER A 172 -11.32 -9.17 3.11
C SER A 172 -11.18 -10.32 2.10
N LYS A 173 -10.89 -10.00 0.84
CA LYS A 173 -10.62 -11.03 -0.18
C LYS A 173 -9.24 -11.63 0.07
N GLN A 174 -9.20 -12.95 0.18
CA GLN A 174 -7.95 -13.71 0.30
C GLN A 174 -7.39 -14.02 -1.08
N ARG A 175 -6.05 -14.02 -1.19
CA ARG A 175 -5.34 -14.62 -2.32
C ARG A 175 -4.14 -15.40 -1.82
N LEU A 176 -3.77 -16.39 -2.60
CA LEU A 176 -2.61 -17.24 -2.39
C LEU A 176 -1.46 -16.76 -3.27
N ILE A 177 -0.28 -16.67 -2.71
CA ILE A 177 0.94 -16.31 -3.43
C ILE A 177 1.93 -17.47 -3.25
N PRO A 178 2.34 -18.15 -4.33
CA PRO A 178 3.38 -19.17 -4.25
C PRO A 178 4.74 -18.52 -3.94
N PHE A 179 5.65 -19.29 -3.38
CA PHE A 179 7.04 -18.89 -3.18
C PHE A 179 7.99 -20.07 -3.43
N ALA A 180 9.24 -19.73 -3.72
CA ALA A 180 10.29 -20.69 -4.08
C ALA A 180 11.35 -20.82 -2.97
N ASP A 181 12.37 -21.64 -3.23
CA ASP A 181 13.38 -22.08 -2.27
C ASP A 181 14.10 -20.92 -1.59
N GLU A 182 14.52 -19.89 -2.34
CA GLU A 182 15.24 -18.76 -1.76
C GLU A 182 14.43 -18.01 -0.68
N LEU A 183 13.15 -17.77 -0.95
CA LEU A 183 12.28 -17.13 0.04
C LEU A 183 12.02 -18.09 1.22
N GLU A 184 11.86 -19.39 0.97
CA GLU A 184 11.68 -20.38 2.01
C GLU A 184 12.84 -20.36 3.00
N GLU A 185 14.07 -20.42 2.50
CA GLU A 185 15.31 -20.40 3.32
C GLU A 185 15.41 -19.09 4.10
N GLY A 186 15.15 -17.95 3.46
CA GLY A 186 15.17 -16.65 4.12
C GLY A 186 14.14 -16.53 5.23
N LEU A 187 12.92 -17.05 5.03
CA LEU A 187 11.87 -17.06 6.04
C LEU A 187 12.20 -17.99 7.20
N LYS A 188 12.72 -19.20 6.94
CA LYS A 188 13.14 -20.16 7.98
C LYS A 188 14.29 -19.60 8.82
N THR A 189 15.28 -19.00 8.18
CA THR A 189 16.41 -18.34 8.87
C THR A 189 15.90 -17.22 9.79
N TYR A 190 14.97 -16.40 9.28
CA TYR A 190 14.35 -15.34 10.06
C TYR A 190 13.58 -15.90 11.27
N ILE A 191 12.74 -16.93 11.09
CA ILE A 191 11.97 -17.56 12.17
C ILE A 191 12.89 -18.06 13.26
N THR A 192 13.92 -18.83 12.88
CA THR A 192 14.89 -19.40 13.83
C THR A 192 15.53 -18.31 14.68
N ARG A 193 15.96 -17.21 14.04
CA ARG A 193 16.59 -16.09 14.72
C ARG A 193 15.59 -15.30 15.57
N ARG A 194 14.42 -15.04 15.03
CA ARG A 194 13.32 -14.34 15.71
C ARG A 194 12.97 -15.05 17.01
N ASP A 195 12.75 -16.36 16.95
CA ASP A 195 12.26 -17.13 18.09
C ASP A 195 13.36 -17.37 19.14
N ALA A 196 14.64 -17.29 18.74
CA ALA A 196 15.78 -17.35 19.67
C ALA A 196 16.03 -16.02 20.40
N GLU A 197 15.85 -14.87 19.72
CA GLU A 197 16.28 -13.57 20.26
C GLU A 197 15.14 -12.69 20.78
N VAL A 198 13.89 -12.96 20.36
CA VAL A 198 12.78 -12.05 20.61
C VAL A 198 11.63 -12.74 21.35
N THR A 199 11.29 -12.22 22.52
CA THR A 199 10.06 -12.62 23.21
C THR A 199 8.86 -11.98 22.52
N ARG A 200 8.09 -12.81 21.81
CA ARG A 200 6.96 -12.36 21.00
C ARG A 200 5.76 -11.96 21.87
N LYS A 201 5.06 -10.89 21.48
CA LYS A 201 3.85 -10.38 22.11
C LYS A 201 2.61 -10.53 21.24
N SER A 202 2.76 -11.04 20.04
CA SER A 202 1.66 -11.24 19.09
C SER A 202 1.94 -12.42 18.17
N LYS A 203 0.94 -12.87 17.43
CA LYS A 203 1.07 -13.89 16.40
C LYS A 203 1.63 -13.36 15.06
N ALA A 204 2.03 -12.08 15.02
CA ALA A 204 2.60 -11.46 13.83
C ALA A 204 3.84 -12.21 13.34
N PHE A 205 3.92 -12.45 12.04
CA PHE A 205 5.08 -13.08 11.44
C PHE A 205 6.32 -12.18 11.55
N PHE A 206 6.22 -10.93 11.09
CA PHE A 206 7.29 -9.95 11.23
C PHE A 206 7.11 -9.13 12.51
N VAL A 207 8.08 -9.26 13.41
CA VAL A 207 8.10 -8.53 14.69
C VAL A 207 9.37 -7.69 14.82
N ASP A 208 9.28 -6.63 15.57
CA ASP A 208 10.43 -5.82 15.96
C ASP A 208 11.18 -6.44 17.15
N ARG A 209 12.28 -5.84 17.57
CA ARG A 209 13.09 -6.31 18.72
C ARG A 209 12.33 -6.37 20.06
N HIS A 210 11.16 -5.74 20.14
CA HIS A 210 10.31 -5.72 21.32
C HIS A 210 9.20 -6.78 21.26
N GLY A 211 9.18 -7.61 20.20
CA GLY A 211 8.18 -8.66 19.98
C GLY A 211 6.84 -8.15 19.43
N GLU A 212 6.76 -6.87 19.11
CA GLU A 212 5.57 -6.26 18.55
C GLU A 212 5.55 -6.37 17.01
N ARG A 213 4.34 -6.46 16.42
CA ARG A 213 4.17 -6.39 14.97
C ARG A 213 4.88 -5.18 14.38
N VAL A 214 5.66 -5.38 13.32
CA VAL A 214 6.34 -4.28 12.62
C VAL A 214 5.35 -3.22 12.15
N LYS A 215 5.66 -1.94 12.38
CA LYS A 215 4.85 -0.81 11.94
C LYS A 215 5.12 -0.48 10.48
N ARG A 216 4.10 -0.04 9.74
CA ARG A 216 4.22 0.37 8.32
C ARG A 216 5.38 1.33 8.06
N GLY A 217 5.54 2.35 8.92
CA GLY A 217 6.63 3.31 8.81
C GLY A 217 8.02 2.68 8.98
N ALA A 218 8.16 1.74 9.92
CA ALA A 218 9.41 1.01 10.12
C ALA A 218 9.77 0.19 8.88
N VAL A 219 8.82 -0.56 8.31
CA VAL A 219 9.00 -1.33 7.06
C VAL A 219 9.39 -0.41 5.91
N GLN A 220 8.70 0.73 5.73
CA GLN A 220 9.04 1.69 4.68
C GLN A 220 10.45 2.27 4.83
N ASN A 221 10.87 2.59 6.06
CA ASN A 221 12.21 3.11 6.34
C ASN A 221 13.28 2.03 6.10
N SER A 222 13.01 0.78 6.51
CA SER A 222 13.90 -0.35 6.26
C SER A 222 14.11 -0.58 4.76
N VAL A 223 13.02 -0.69 3.98
CA VAL A 223 13.10 -0.82 2.52
C VAL A 223 13.82 0.37 1.88
N ARG A 224 13.55 1.60 2.34
CA ARG A 224 14.24 2.79 1.82
C ARG A 224 15.75 2.72 2.06
N ALA A 225 16.16 2.30 3.25
CA ALA A 225 17.57 2.16 3.61
C ALA A 225 18.26 1.06 2.79
N SER A 226 17.63 -0.10 2.62
CA SER A 226 18.16 -1.20 1.81
C SER A 226 18.31 -0.79 0.34
N LEU A 227 17.28 -0.17 -0.25
CA LEU A 227 17.35 0.31 -1.64
C LEU A 227 18.37 1.44 -1.84
N ALA A 228 18.66 2.25 -0.81
CA ALA A 228 19.66 3.30 -0.90
C ALA A 228 21.09 2.78 -1.11
N LYS A 229 21.35 1.52 -0.72
CA LYS A 229 22.66 0.89 -0.89
C LYS A 229 22.94 0.50 -2.35
N VAL A 230 21.90 0.23 -3.14
CA VAL A 230 22.05 -0.36 -4.48
C VAL A 230 21.57 0.53 -5.62
N THR A 231 20.75 1.54 -5.36
CA THR A 231 20.20 2.40 -6.40
C THR A 231 20.20 3.90 -6.04
N SER A 232 20.43 4.74 -7.04
CA SER A 232 20.35 6.20 -6.94
C SER A 232 18.94 6.77 -7.16
N MET A 233 17.92 5.91 -7.38
CA MET A 233 16.54 6.35 -7.58
C MET A 233 16.05 7.23 -6.44
N LYS A 234 15.34 8.33 -6.78
CA LYS A 234 14.77 9.24 -5.77
C LYS A 234 13.64 8.56 -4.96
N LYS A 235 12.82 7.77 -5.62
CA LYS A 235 11.69 7.07 -4.99
C LYS A 235 12.11 5.64 -4.64
N ARG A 236 12.29 5.39 -3.34
CA ARG A 236 12.67 4.09 -2.77
C ARG A 236 11.59 3.64 -1.80
N SER A 237 10.77 2.68 -2.21
CA SER A 237 9.60 2.24 -1.43
C SER A 237 9.22 0.81 -1.77
N PRO A 238 8.40 0.14 -0.93
CA PRO A 238 7.86 -1.20 -1.24
C PRO A 238 7.19 -1.30 -2.62
N HIS A 239 6.60 -0.21 -3.12
CA HIS A 239 6.01 -0.18 -4.45
C HIS A 239 7.04 -0.39 -5.58
N VAL A 240 8.28 0.07 -5.39
CA VAL A 240 9.36 -0.17 -6.36
C VAL A 240 9.67 -1.66 -6.46
N LEU A 241 9.80 -2.36 -5.32
CA LEU A 241 10.02 -3.81 -5.29
C LEU A 241 8.89 -4.57 -5.97
N ARG A 242 7.64 -4.19 -5.69
CA ARG A 242 6.47 -4.78 -6.35
C ARG A 242 6.46 -4.52 -7.87
N HIS A 243 6.87 -3.33 -8.32
CA HIS A 243 7.01 -3.05 -9.76
C HIS A 243 8.14 -3.86 -10.38
N SER A 244 9.27 -4.02 -9.66
CA SER A 244 10.38 -4.86 -10.10
C SER A 244 9.96 -6.32 -10.25
N PHE A 245 9.23 -6.88 -9.27
CA PHE A 245 8.61 -8.20 -9.39
C PHE A 245 7.74 -8.31 -10.64
N ALA A 246 6.80 -7.38 -10.84
CA ALA A 246 5.91 -7.41 -11.99
C ALA A 246 6.65 -7.33 -13.31
N THR A 247 7.68 -6.48 -13.40
CA THR A 247 8.50 -6.30 -14.60
C THR A 247 9.34 -7.54 -14.88
N ALA A 248 9.96 -8.14 -13.86
CA ALA A 248 10.72 -9.37 -13.99
C ALA A 248 9.87 -10.53 -14.51
N MET A 249 8.69 -10.73 -13.91
CA MET A 249 7.73 -11.73 -14.37
C MET A 249 7.32 -11.54 -15.84
N LEU A 250 7.03 -10.30 -16.24
CA LEU A 250 6.64 -9.98 -17.62
C LEU A 250 7.79 -10.16 -18.61
N ASN A 251 9.01 -9.79 -18.23
CA ASN A 251 10.21 -9.98 -19.05
C ASN A 251 10.52 -11.48 -19.29
N ASN A 252 10.17 -12.33 -18.32
CA ASN A 252 10.31 -13.78 -18.40
C ASN A 252 9.01 -14.46 -18.90
N GLU A 253 8.27 -13.78 -19.76
CA GLU A 253 7.12 -14.32 -20.51
C GLU A 253 5.91 -14.73 -19.65
N ALA A 254 5.81 -14.31 -18.38
CA ALA A 254 4.56 -14.48 -17.65
C ALA A 254 3.46 -13.65 -18.31
N GLY A 255 2.35 -14.29 -18.61
CA GLY A 255 1.19 -13.60 -19.17
C GLY A 255 0.67 -12.50 -18.25
N LEU A 256 0.30 -11.33 -18.81
CA LEU A 256 -0.16 -10.16 -18.06
C LEU A 256 -1.31 -10.50 -17.08
N GLU A 257 -2.23 -11.38 -17.47
CA GLU A 257 -3.35 -11.82 -16.64
C GLU A 257 -2.86 -12.59 -15.39
N SER A 258 -1.85 -13.43 -15.55
CA SER A 258 -1.26 -14.19 -14.43
C SER A 258 -0.56 -13.27 -13.44
N VAL A 259 0.19 -12.29 -13.94
CA VAL A 259 0.84 -11.26 -13.10
C VAL A 259 -0.21 -10.42 -12.38
N LYS A 260 -1.30 -10.02 -13.03
CA LYS A 260 -2.42 -9.32 -12.39
C LYS A 260 -3.05 -10.16 -11.28
N LYS A 261 -3.27 -11.46 -11.50
CA LYS A 261 -3.80 -12.39 -10.49
C LYS A 261 -2.87 -12.51 -9.29
N LEU A 262 -1.57 -12.75 -9.49
CA LEU A 262 -0.56 -12.79 -8.42
C LEU A 262 -0.53 -11.49 -7.61
N LEU A 263 -0.63 -10.36 -8.28
CA LEU A 263 -0.62 -9.05 -7.64
C LEU A 263 -1.97 -8.68 -6.97
N GLY A 264 -3.08 -9.34 -7.30
CA GLY A 264 -4.40 -9.01 -6.77
C GLY A 264 -4.90 -7.65 -7.25
N HIS A 265 -4.89 -7.39 -8.57
CA HIS A 265 -5.51 -6.22 -9.18
C HIS A 265 -7.02 -6.40 -9.33
N GLU A 266 -7.81 -5.47 -8.78
CA GLU A 266 -9.29 -5.51 -8.65
C GLU A 266 -10.09 -5.40 -9.96
N SER A 267 -9.49 -5.38 -11.14
CA SER A 267 -10.24 -5.09 -12.39
C SER A 267 -10.94 -6.28 -13.03
N LEU A 268 -10.97 -7.44 -12.39
CA LEU A 268 -11.83 -8.55 -12.81
C LEU A 268 -12.93 -8.72 -11.79
N SER A 269 -14.14 -8.27 -12.19
CA SER A 269 -15.39 -8.57 -11.51
C SER A 269 -15.57 -10.08 -11.53
N THR A 270 -15.62 -10.66 -10.43
CA THR A 270 -16.21 -11.91 -9.98
C THR A 270 -15.31 -12.58 -8.96
N THR A 271 -15.92 -13.08 -7.94
CA THR A 271 -15.37 -14.03 -6.97
C THR A 271 -15.08 -15.33 -7.74
N GLU A 272 -14.03 -15.34 -8.56
CA GLU A 272 -13.47 -16.60 -9.01
C GLU A 272 -12.92 -17.28 -7.77
N ILE A 273 -13.65 -18.27 -7.31
CA ILE A 273 -13.16 -19.26 -6.35
C ILE A 273 -11.87 -19.79 -6.95
N TYR A 274 -10.74 -19.55 -6.28
CA TYR A 274 -9.47 -20.15 -6.65
C TYR A 274 -9.63 -21.66 -6.58
N THR A 275 -9.91 -22.30 -7.71
CA THR A 275 -9.89 -23.76 -7.81
C THR A 275 -8.44 -24.22 -7.73
N HIS A 276 -8.19 -25.42 -7.21
CA HIS A 276 -6.86 -26.02 -7.19
C HIS A 276 -6.14 -25.93 -8.54
N THR A 277 -6.84 -26.17 -9.63
CA THR A 277 -6.31 -26.09 -11.00
C THR A 277 -5.80 -24.68 -11.37
N THR A 278 -6.52 -23.64 -10.96
CA THR A 278 -6.10 -22.24 -11.24
C THR A 278 -4.85 -21.87 -10.44
N PHE A 279 -4.74 -22.35 -9.19
CA PHE A 279 -3.57 -22.06 -8.37
C PHE A 279 -2.32 -22.81 -8.84
N GLU A 280 -2.43 -24.08 -9.23
CA GLU A 280 -1.31 -24.84 -9.82
C GLU A 280 -0.78 -24.20 -11.10
N GLN A 281 -1.67 -23.69 -11.95
CA GLN A 281 -1.26 -22.94 -13.14
C GLN A 281 -0.49 -21.67 -12.78
N LEU A 282 -0.95 -20.90 -11.79
CA LEU A 282 -0.25 -19.72 -11.33
C LEU A 282 1.11 -20.05 -10.72
N ARG A 283 1.21 -21.16 -9.99
CA ARG A 283 2.46 -21.65 -9.44
C ARG A 283 3.46 -22.00 -10.54
N ARG A 284 3.06 -22.80 -11.54
CA ARG A 284 3.94 -23.14 -12.69
C ARG A 284 4.42 -21.90 -13.43
N ILE A 285 3.57 -20.88 -13.58
CA ILE A 285 3.96 -19.62 -14.21
C ILE A 285 4.94 -18.86 -13.32
N TYR A 286 4.72 -18.86 -12.00
CA TYR A 286 5.62 -18.25 -11.04
C TYR A 286 7.00 -18.93 -11.09
N ASP A 287 7.05 -20.26 -10.94
CA ASP A 287 8.28 -21.05 -10.94
C ASP A 287 9.10 -20.88 -12.24
N LYS A 288 8.40 -20.73 -13.39
CA LYS A 288 9.05 -20.52 -14.69
C LYS A 288 9.55 -19.08 -14.89
N ALA A 289 8.82 -18.09 -14.40
CA ALA A 289 9.01 -16.69 -14.78
C ALA A 289 9.65 -15.84 -13.68
N HIS A 290 9.65 -16.27 -12.43
CA HIS A 290 10.30 -15.50 -11.37
C HIS A 290 11.83 -15.76 -11.40
N PRO A 291 12.68 -14.70 -11.50
CA PRO A 291 14.14 -14.88 -11.69
C PRO A 291 14.84 -15.62 -10.54
N ARG A 292 14.21 -15.66 -9.38
CA ARG A 292 14.74 -16.29 -8.14
C ARG A 292 13.73 -17.33 -7.59
N ALA A 293 13.06 -18.06 -8.50
CA ALA A 293 12.22 -19.19 -8.16
C ALA A 293 13.01 -20.47 -8.00
#